data_810e38b85c9a2aea126f42839ec8696c
#
_entry.id   810e38b85c9a2aea126f42839ec8696c
#
_cell.length_a   1.000
_cell.length_b   1.000
_cell.length_c   1.000
_cell.angle_alpha   90.00
_cell.angle_beta   90.00
_cell.angle_gamma   90.00
#
_symmetry.space_group_name_H-M   'P 1'
#
loop_
_entity.id
_entity.type
_entity.pdbx_description
1 polymer ?
#
loop_
_entity_poly.entity_id
_entity_poly.type
_entity_poly.pdbx_seq_one_letter_code
_entity_poly.pdbx_strand_id
1 'polypeptide(L)'
;ALTIAGSDSCGGAGIQADIKTMTANGVYAMSAITALTAQNTTGVSDIYEVSPEFLEAQLKAIFEDITPDAIKIGMVSSGELIKTIACNLKKYNGKNIVLDPVMVATSGAKLISDDAIATLKEYLIPLATVITPNIPEAEVLSEMTISNEEDMIKAAAYISEKYNCSVLCKGGPVSYTHLRAHETEADL
;
A
#
# COMPACT_ATOMS: atom_id res chain seq x y z
N ALA A 1 8.03 -13.33 1.69
CA ALA A 1 7.03 -12.29 1.45
C ALA A 1 7.23 -11.62 0.10
N LEU A 2 6.20 -11.00 -0.44
CA LEU A 2 6.23 -10.25 -1.70
C LEU A 2 5.96 -8.77 -1.41
N THR A 3 6.75 -7.85 -1.98
CA THR A 3 6.38 -6.45 -2.11
C THR A 3 5.95 -6.12 -3.53
N ILE A 4 4.84 -5.39 -3.68
CA ILE A 4 4.32 -4.86 -4.95
C ILE A 4 4.31 -3.34 -4.81
N ALA A 5 5.29 -2.65 -5.39
CA ALA A 5 5.45 -1.21 -5.23
C ALA A 5 6.37 -0.60 -6.29
N GLY A 6 6.46 0.71 -6.30
CA GLY A 6 7.47 1.43 -7.07
C GLY A 6 8.87 1.21 -6.55
N SER A 7 9.86 1.39 -7.42
CA SER A 7 11.28 1.36 -7.10
C SER A 7 11.76 2.76 -6.76
N ASP A 8 12.48 2.93 -5.65
CA ASP A 8 13.16 4.17 -5.26
C ASP A 8 14.66 4.05 -5.52
N SER A 9 15.19 4.82 -6.49
CA SER A 9 16.61 4.80 -6.83
C SER A 9 17.54 5.23 -5.68
N CYS A 10 17.04 6.03 -4.73
CA CYS A 10 17.74 6.40 -3.49
C CYS A 10 17.75 5.27 -2.44
N GLY A 11 16.80 4.35 -2.52
CA GLY A 11 16.71 3.19 -1.64
C GLY A 11 16.12 3.45 -0.26
N GLY A 12 15.51 4.61 -0.03
CA GLY A 12 14.87 5.00 1.24
C GLY A 12 13.39 4.65 1.32
N ALA A 13 12.75 4.33 0.19
CA ALA A 13 11.34 4.00 0.07
C ALA A 13 11.13 2.83 -0.90
N GLY A 14 9.88 2.56 -1.26
CA GLY A 14 9.50 1.59 -2.27
C GLY A 14 10.02 0.17 -2.00
N ILE A 15 10.18 -0.60 -3.06
CA ILE A 15 10.64 -1.99 -2.96
C ILE A 15 12.00 -2.11 -2.26
N GLN A 16 12.88 -1.13 -2.37
CA GLN A 16 14.21 -1.17 -1.76
C GLN A 16 14.12 -1.10 -0.23
N ALA A 17 13.28 -0.23 0.32
CA ALA A 17 13.03 -0.16 1.75
C ALA A 17 12.34 -1.43 2.25
N ASP A 18 11.35 -1.93 1.51
CA ASP A 18 10.62 -3.13 1.84
C ASP A 18 11.54 -4.37 1.89
N ILE A 19 12.35 -4.58 0.86
CA ILE A 19 13.31 -5.71 0.79
C ILE A 19 14.32 -5.63 1.94
N LYS A 20 14.89 -4.45 2.21
CA LYS A 20 15.82 -4.26 3.33
C LYS A 20 15.16 -4.61 4.66
N THR A 21 13.94 -4.14 4.87
CA THR A 21 13.18 -4.38 6.12
C THR A 21 12.84 -5.86 6.27
N MET A 22 12.31 -6.50 5.24
CA MET A 22 11.99 -7.92 5.25
C MET A 22 13.25 -8.76 5.51
N THR A 23 14.35 -8.47 4.83
CA THR A 23 15.63 -9.18 4.99
C THR A 23 16.19 -9.00 6.39
N ALA A 24 16.14 -7.78 6.95
CA ALA A 24 16.59 -7.51 8.33
C ALA A 24 15.78 -8.27 9.39
N ASN A 25 14.54 -8.62 9.07
CA ASN A 25 13.67 -9.45 9.92
C ASN A 25 13.73 -10.95 9.57
N GLY A 26 14.71 -11.40 8.79
CA GLY A 26 14.89 -12.81 8.45
C GLY A 26 13.88 -13.36 7.43
N VAL A 27 13.18 -12.49 6.70
CA VAL A 27 12.17 -12.87 5.72
C VAL A 27 12.76 -12.85 4.31
N TYR A 28 12.59 -13.92 3.55
CA TYR A 28 12.90 -13.95 2.11
C TYR A 28 11.98 -12.99 1.36
N ALA A 29 12.56 -11.99 0.71
CA ALA A 29 11.84 -10.91 0.05
C ALA A 29 11.85 -11.07 -1.48
N MET A 30 10.66 -11.07 -2.06
CA MET A 30 10.41 -11.00 -3.51
C MET A 30 9.80 -9.65 -3.86
N SER A 31 9.90 -9.21 -5.12
CA SER A 31 9.34 -7.93 -5.55
C SER A 31 8.70 -8.01 -6.93
N ALA A 32 7.54 -7.32 -7.07
CA ALA A 32 6.95 -6.96 -8.36
C ALA A 32 6.91 -5.43 -8.44
N ILE A 33 7.53 -4.87 -9.48
CA ILE A 33 7.75 -3.43 -9.62
C ILE A 33 6.59 -2.81 -10.41
N THR A 34 5.96 -1.78 -9.84
CA THR A 34 4.86 -1.03 -10.47
C THR A 34 5.38 0.17 -11.28
N ALA A 35 6.47 0.79 -10.84
CA ALA A 35 7.11 1.90 -11.51
C ALA A 35 8.58 2.01 -11.11
N LEU A 36 9.41 2.56 -12.00
CA LEU A 36 10.76 3.01 -11.69
C LEU A 36 10.72 4.51 -11.43
N THR A 37 11.38 4.99 -10.38
CA THR A 37 11.49 6.43 -10.13
C THR A 37 12.93 6.89 -10.24
N ALA A 38 13.14 8.05 -10.83
CA ALA A 38 14.37 8.83 -10.68
C ALA A 38 14.21 9.70 -9.43
N GLN A 39 14.57 9.15 -8.28
CA GLN A 39 14.30 9.73 -6.96
C GLN A 39 15.58 9.85 -6.14
N ASN A 40 15.64 10.90 -5.33
CA ASN A 40 16.66 11.12 -4.32
C ASN A 40 16.04 11.69 -3.02
N THR A 41 16.86 12.08 -2.05
CA THR A 41 16.38 12.61 -0.75
C THR A 41 15.65 13.95 -0.85
N THR A 42 15.71 14.64 -1.98
CA THR A 42 15.08 15.94 -2.21
C THR A 42 13.79 15.85 -3.01
N GLY A 43 13.52 14.74 -3.70
CA GLY A 43 12.28 14.54 -4.46
C GLY A 43 12.38 13.51 -5.57
N VAL A 44 11.29 13.43 -6.33
CA VAL A 44 11.13 12.57 -7.51
C VAL A 44 11.20 13.46 -8.75
N SER A 45 12.15 13.22 -9.64
CA SER A 45 12.36 13.99 -10.88
C SER A 45 11.70 13.34 -12.09
N ASP A 46 11.53 12.01 -12.10
CA ASP A 46 10.90 11.29 -13.20
C ASP A 46 10.32 9.95 -12.74
N ILE A 47 9.28 9.46 -13.43
CA ILE A 47 8.59 8.20 -13.14
C ILE A 47 8.37 7.45 -14.45
N TYR A 48 8.82 6.21 -14.50
CA TYR A 48 8.54 5.28 -15.59
C TYR A 48 7.64 4.16 -15.07
N GLU A 49 6.36 4.20 -15.45
CA GLU A 49 5.39 3.19 -15.06
C GLU A 49 5.57 1.92 -15.90
N VAL A 50 5.48 0.75 -15.28
CA VAL A 50 5.49 -0.51 -16.02
C VAL A 50 4.12 -0.75 -16.64
N SER A 51 4.06 -1.50 -17.77
CA SER A 51 2.77 -1.83 -18.34
C SER A 51 2.02 -2.87 -17.49
N PRO A 52 0.66 -2.87 -17.52
CA PRO A 52 -0.15 -3.89 -16.84
C PRO A 52 0.25 -5.32 -17.20
N GLU A 53 0.58 -5.57 -18.47
CA GLU A 53 1.00 -6.89 -18.97
C GLU A 53 2.33 -7.31 -18.36
N PHE A 54 3.27 -6.36 -18.19
CA PHE A 54 4.55 -6.68 -17.60
C PHE A 54 4.45 -6.90 -16.08
N LEU A 55 3.58 -6.13 -15.41
CA LEU A 55 3.26 -6.38 -14.00
C LEU A 55 2.61 -7.76 -13.80
N GLU A 56 1.66 -8.13 -14.66
CA GLU A 56 1.06 -9.48 -14.65
C GLU A 56 2.13 -10.56 -14.84
N ALA A 57 3.07 -10.36 -15.77
CA ALA A 57 4.15 -11.33 -16.01
C ALA A 57 5.07 -11.48 -14.79
N GLN A 58 5.39 -10.38 -14.07
CA GLN A 58 6.14 -10.44 -12.81
C GLN A 58 5.38 -11.24 -11.74
N LEU A 59 4.10 -10.92 -11.53
CA LEU A 59 3.27 -11.61 -10.54
C LEU A 59 3.12 -13.08 -10.88
N LYS A 60 2.86 -13.42 -12.15
CA LYS A 60 2.80 -14.81 -12.62
C LYS A 60 4.09 -15.57 -12.32
N ALA A 61 5.25 -15.00 -12.66
CA ALA A 61 6.55 -15.65 -12.44
C ALA A 61 6.78 -15.96 -10.95
N ILE A 62 6.33 -15.07 -10.05
CA ILE A 62 6.46 -15.27 -8.60
C ILE A 62 5.50 -16.35 -8.11
N PHE A 63 4.21 -16.21 -8.39
CA PHE A 63 3.18 -17.09 -7.84
C PHE A 63 3.25 -18.52 -8.38
N GLU A 64 3.78 -18.72 -9.59
CA GLU A 64 3.94 -20.06 -10.19
C GLU A 64 5.20 -20.80 -9.72
N ASP A 65 6.13 -20.10 -9.03
CA ASP A 65 7.34 -20.70 -8.47
C ASP A 65 7.31 -20.70 -6.93
N ILE A 66 7.35 -19.51 -6.31
CA ILE A 66 7.38 -19.36 -4.85
C ILE A 66 6.14 -18.57 -4.41
N THR A 67 5.09 -19.27 -3.98
CA THR A 67 3.88 -18.61 -3.46
C THR A 67 4.20 -17.80 -2.21
N PRO A 68 3.91 -16.48 -2.18
CA PRO A 68 4.17 -15.65 -1.02
C PRO A 68 3.25 -15.99 0.16
N ASP A 69 3.80 -16.07 1.39
CA ASP A 69 3.01 -16.22 2.61
C ASP A 69 2.34 -14.91 3.03
N ALA A 70 2.93 -13.77 2.67
CA ALA A 70 2.41 -12.45 2.94
C ALA A 70 2.78 -11.48 1.79
N ILE A 71 1.94 -10.48 1.58
CA ILE A 71 2.08 -9.52 0.48
C ILE A 71 1.95 -8.10 1.03
N LYS A 72 2.94 -7.26 0.77
CA LYS A 72 2.85 -5.82 1.01
C LYS A 72 2.62 -5.11 -0.31
N ILE A 73 1.64 -4.22 -0.35
CA ILE A 73 1.37 -3.37 -1.51
C ILE A 73 1.65 -1.93 -1.08
N GLY A 74 2.52 -1.26 -1.83
CA GLY A 74 2.82 0.15 -1.62
C GLY A 74 2.25 1.02 -2.74
N MET A 75 3.07 1.95 -3.27
CA MET A 75 2.64 2.88 -4.31
C MET A 75 2.23 2.15 -5.60
N VAL A 76 0.99 2.41 -6.04
CA VAL A 76 0.45 2.00 -7.34
C VAL A 76 -0.23 3.23 -7.96
N SER A 77 0.26 3.72 -9.09
CA SER A 77 -0.07 5.04 -9.64
C SER A 77 -1.36 5.04 -10.47
N SER A 78 -1.71 3.93 -11.15
CA SER A 78 -2.83 3.90 -12.10
C SER A 78 -3.90 2.86 -11.76
N GLY A 79 -5.14 3.15 -12.18
CA GLY A 79 -6.27 2.24 -12.02
C GLY A 79 -6.09 0.91 -12.76
N GLU A 80 -5.35 0.90 -13.88
CA GLU A 80 -5.07 -0.31 -14.64
C GLU A 80 -4.14 -1.25 -13.87
N LEU A 81 -3.06 -0.71 -13.29
CA LEU A 81 -2.17 -1.51 -12.43
C LEU A 81 -2.88 -2.01 -11.17
N ILE A 82 -3.74 -1.18 -10.55
CA ILE A 82 -4.57 -1.60 -9.39
C ILE A 82 -5.44 -2.80 -9.76
N LYS A 83 -6.15 -2.74 -10.89
CA LYS A 83 -6.98 -3.85 -11.38
C LYS A 83 -6.15 -5.10 -11.69
N THR A 84 -4.99 -4.92 -12.31
CA THR A 84 -4.06 -6.03 -12.62
C THR A 84 -3.61 -6.73 -11.34
N ILE A 85 -3.22 -5.97 -10.31
CA ILE A 85 -2.85 -6.53 -9.00
C ILE A 85 -4.04 -7.29 -8.41
N ALA A 86 -5.21 -6.67 -8.31
CA ALA A 86 -6.39 -7.27 -7.71
C ALA A 86 -6.83 -8.56 -8.41
N CYS A 87 -6.79 -8.59 -9.76
CA CYS A 87 -7.10 -9.79 -10.53
C CYS A 87 -6.11 -10.92 -10.25
N ASN A 88 -4.82 -10.63 -10.20
CA ASN A 88 -3.80 -11.63 -9.92
C ASN A 88 -3.86 -12.14 -8.48
N LEU A 89 -4.09 -11.27 -7.49
CA LEU A 89 -4.26 -11.68 -6.10
C LEU A 89 -5.46 -12.62 -5.93
N LYS A 90 -6.58 -12.35 -6.59
CA LYS A 90 -7.75 -13.26 -6.62
C LYS A 90 -7.42 -14.57 -7.33
N LYS A 91 -6.79 -14.52 -8.50
CA LYS A 91 -6.43 -15.69 -9.31
C LYS A 91 -5.51 -16.66 -8.56
N TYR A 92 -4.51 -16.15 -7.85
CA TYR A 92 -3.52 -16.96 -7.13
C TYR A 92 -3.83 -17.11 -5.63
N ASN A 93 -5.00 -16.63 -5.17
CA ASN A 93 -5.43 -16.69 -3.77
C ASN A 93 -4.38 -16.09 -2.81
N GLY A 94 -3.91 -14.87 -3.14
CA GLY A 94 -2.96 -14.11 -2.31
C GLY A 94 -3.53 -13.86 -0.91
N LYS A 95 -2.69 -13.99 0.12
CA LYS A 95 -3.10 -13.93 1.53
C LYS A 95 -2.24 -12.94 2.32
N ASN A 96 -2.72 -12.61 3.53
CA ASN A 96 -1.99 -11.75 4.47
C ASN A 96 -1.52 -10.44 3.80
N ILE A 97 -2.48 -9.72 3.20
CA ILE A 97 -2.21 -8.54 2.39
C ILE A 97 -2.17 -7.31 3.29
N VAL A 98 -1.02 -6.64 3.32
CA VAL A 98 -0.84 -5.33 3.95
C VAL A 98 -0.80 -4.28 2.84
N LEU A 99 -1.78 -3.39 2.82
CA LEU A 99 -1.88 -2.31 1.83
C LEU A 99 -1.53 -0.97 2.47
N ASP A 100 -0.47 -0.35 2.00
CA ASP A 100 -0.15 1.05 2.28
C ASP A 100 -0.78 1.92 1.16
N PRO A 101 -1.87 2.64 1.43
CA PRO A 101 -2.63 3.35 0.40
C PRO A 101 -1.97 4.68 0.05
N VAL A 102 -0.75 4.63 -0.48
CA VAL A 102 0.07 5.80 -0.78
C VAL A 102 -0.61 6.69 -1.82
N MET A 103 -1.09 7.87 -1.39
CA MET A 103 -1.79 8.83 -2.25
C MET A 103 -0.99 10.10 -2.52
N VAL A 104 -0.14 10.49 -1.57
CA VAL A 104 0.63 11.73 -1.61
C VAL A 104 2.07 11.45 -1.20
N ALA A 105 3.05 11.96 -1.95
CA ALA A 105 4.45 11.90 -1.55
C ALA A 105 4.70 12.75 -0.31
N THR A 106 5.77 12.45 0.44
CA THR A 106 6.24 13.27 1.58
C THR A 106 6.49 14.73 1.16
N SER A 107 6.81 14.98 -0.10
CA SER A 107 6.96 16.32 -0.69
C SER A 107 5.63 17.04 -0.95
N GLY A 108 4.47 16.40 -0.71
CA GLY A 108 3.14 16.93 -1.02
C GLY A 108 2.67 16.70 -2.46
N ALA A 109 3.47 16.08 -3.32
CA ALA A 109 3.07 15.76 -4.68
C ALA A 109 2.01 14.64 -4.69
N LYS A 110 0.92 14.85 -5.42
CA LYS A 110 -0.12 13.82 -5.63
C LYS A 110 0.46 12.69 -6.48
N LEU A 111 0.47 11.49 -5.96
CA LEU A 111 1.04 10.29 -6.60
C LEU A 111 0.01 9.42 -7.31
N ILE A 112 -1.27 9.68 -7.11
CA ILE A 112 -2.38 8.89 -7.62
C ILE A 112 -3.51 9.82 -8.08
N SER A 113 -4.18 9.50 -9.18
CA SER A 113 -5.34 10.25 -9.67
C SER A 113 -6.62 9.93 -8.86
N ASP A 114 -7.63 10.81 -8.94
CA ASP A 114 -8.91 10.57 -8.26
C ASP A 114 -9.61 9.30 -8.76
N ASP A 115 -9.52 9.01 -10.06
CA ASP A 115 -10.06 7.78 -10.65
C ASP A 115 -9.31 6.52 -10.13
N ALA A 116 -8.01 6.63 -9.90
CA ALA A 116 -7.24 5.54 -9.35
C ALA A 116 -7.52 5.35 -7.84
N ILE A 117 -7.82 6.42 -7.09
CA ILE A 117 -8.31 6.31 -5.70
C ILE A 117 -9.65 5.57 -5.65
N ALA A 118 -10.57 5.88 -6.55
CA ALA A 118 -11.85 5.16 -6.65
C ALA A 118 -11.62 3.68 -6.96
N THR A 119 -10.72 3.39 -7.89
CA THR A 119 -10.35 2.00 -8.25
C THR A 119 -9.67 1.27 -7.08
N LEU A 120 -8.83 1.96 -6.30
CA LEU A 120 -8.20 1.41 -5.10
C LEU A 120 -9.25 1.00 -4.05
N LYS A 121 -10.22 1.89 -3.80
CA LYS A 121 -11.35 1.66 -2.87
C LYS A 121 -12.21 0.47 -3.30
N GLU A 122 -12.42 0.30 -4.60
CA GLU A 122 -13.31 -0.74 -5.16
C GLU A 122 -12.64 -2.10 -5.27
N TYR A 123 -11.37 -2.16 -5.71
CA TYR A 123 -10.74 -3.42 -6.12
C TYR A 123 -9.69 -3.95 -5.16
N LEU A 124 -8.93 -3.07 -4.49
CA LEU A 124 -7.74 -3.49 -3.76
C LEU A 124 -7.93 -3.46 -2.24
N ILE A 125 -8.55 -2.40 -1.68
CA ILE A 125 -8.81 -2.32 -0.24
C ILE A 125 -9.62 -3.51 0.26
N PRO A 126 -10.68 -3.99 -0.43
CA PRO A 126 -11.45 -5.16 0.03
C PRO A 126 -10.67 -6.49 0.06
N LEU A 127 -9.47 -6.52 -0.50
CA LEU A 127 -8.57 -7.70 -0.46
C LEU A 127 -7.55 -7.60 0.68
N ALA A 128 -7.40 -6.42 1.28
CA ALA A 128 -6.41 -6.20 2.31
C ALA A 128 -6.82 -6.83 3.64
N THR A 129 -5.89 -7.50 4.31
CA THR A 129 -6.02 -7.90 5.71
C THR A 129 -5.83 -6.69 6.61
N VAL A 130 -4.84 -5.87 6.28
CA VAL A 130 -4.51 -4.64 7.02
C VAL A 130 -4.25 -3.51 6.03
N ILE A 131 -4.77 -2.32 6.32
CA ILE A 131 -4.37 -1.10 5.62
C ILE A 131 -3.66 -0.15 6.58
N THR A 132 -2.68 0.61 6.06
CA THR A 132 -1.81 1.46 6.87
C THR A 132 -1.85 2.93 6.42
N PRO A 133 -3.02 3.61 6.47
CA PRO A 133 -3.13 4.99 6.03
C PRO A 133 -2.43 5.95 7.00
N ASN A 134 -1.82 7.02 6.46
CA ASN A 134 -1.51 8.22 7.24
C ASN A 134 -2.77 9.07 7.44
N ILE A 135 -2.67 10.17 8.22
CA ILE A 135 -3.84 11.02 8.52
C ILE A 135 -4.51 11.55 7.24
N PRO A 136 -3.82 12.18 6.26
CA PRO A 136 -4.45 12.62 5.02
C PRO A 136 -5.12 11.48 4.22
N GLU A 137 -4.51 10.31 4.19
CA GLU A 137 -5.07 9.13 3.53
C GLU A 137 -6.31 8.60 4.27
N ALA A 138 -6.29 8.61 5.60
CA ALA A 138 -7.44 8.24 6.43
C ALA A 138 -8.61 9.22 6.23
N GLU A 139 -8.36 10.52 6.10
CA GLU A 139 -9.37 11.52 5.76
C GLU A 139 -10.02 11.24 4.40
N VAL A 140 -9.22 10.91 3.37
CA VAL A 140 -9.73 10.55 2.04
C VAL A 140 -10.55 9.26 2.06
N LEU A 141 -10.15 8.28 2.87
CA LEU A 141 -10.83 6.98 2.94
C LEU A 141 -12.13 7.04 3.77
N SER A 142 -12.12 7.81 4.86
CA SER A 142 -13.25 7.97 5.77
C SER A 142 -14.21 9.09 5.37
N GLU A 143 -13.74 10.03 4.55
CA GLU A 143 -14.46 11.29 4.22
C GLU A 143 -14.70 12.16 5.47
N MET A 144 -13.86 12.01 6.50
CA MET A 144 -13.89 12.75 7.75
C MET A 144 -12.66 13.66 7.88
N THR A 145 -12.79 14.77 8.56
CA THR A 145 -11.63 15.59 8.97
C THR A 145 -11.07 15.08 10.28
N ILE A 146 -9.76 14.91 10.37
CA ILE A 146 -9.06 14.39 11.55
C ILE A 146 -8.25 15.51 12.17
N SER A 147 -8.75 16.05 13.28
CA SER A 147 -8.11 17.15 14.00
C SER A 147 -7.43 16.73 15.31
N ASN A 148 -7.75 15.54 15.80
CA ASN A 148 -7.29 15.01 17.07
C ASN A 148 -7.31 13.48 17.06
N GLU A 149 -6.85 12.87 18.15
CA GLU A 149 -6.78 11.40 18.30
C GLU A 149 -8.18 10.73 18.28
N GLU A 150 -9.19 11.37 18.85
CA GLU A 150 -10.55 10.83 18.87
C GLU A 150 -11.14 10.75 17.46
N ASP A 151 -10.91 11.77 16.64
CA ASP A 151 -11.32 11.78 15.23
C ASP A 151 -10.57 10.69 14.43
N MET A 152 -9.29 10.49 14.73
CA MET A 152 -8.47 9.43 14.09
C MET A 152 -9.02 8.03 14.43
N ILE A 153 -9.41 7.79 15.67
CA ILE A 153 -10.01 6.53 16.09
C ILE A 153 -11.35 6.30 15.36
N LYS A 154 -12.21 7.33 15.29
CA LYS A 154 -13.49 7.25 14.58
C LYS A 154 -13.30 6.97 13.09
N ALA A 155 -12.35 7.65 12.44
CA ALA A 155 -12.02 7.43 11.05
C ALA A 155 -11.49 6.01 10.80
N ALA A 156 -10.59 5.52 11.65
CA ALA A 156 -10.07 4.16 11.56
C ALA A 156 -11.17 3.10 11.75
N ALA A 157 -12.05 3.27 12.72
CA ALA A 157 -13.20 2.39 12.94
C ALA A 157 -14.15 2.37 11.74
N TYR A 158 -14.48 3.54 11.21
CA TYR A 158 -15.33 3.65 10.01
C TYR A 158 -14.72 2.94 8.79
N ILE A 159 -13.41 3.14 8.56
CA ILE A 159 -12.70 2.50 7.45
C ILE A 159 -12.69 0.98 7.64
N SER A 160 -12.40 0.52 8.86
CA SER A 160 -12.37 -0.91 9.20
C SER A 160 -13.72 -1.58 8.95
N GLU A 161 -14.81 -0.98 9.41
CA GLU A 161 -16.17 -1.48 9.20
C GLU A 161 -16.55 -1.45 7.70
N LYS A 162 -16.30 -0.33 7.02
CA LYS A 162 -16.67 -0.14 5.60
C LYS A 162 -15.99 -1.13 4.66
N TYR A 163 -14.74 -1.46 4.92
CA TYR A 163 -13.94 -2.30 4.02
C TYR A 163 -13.64 -3.69 4.57
N ASN A 164 -14.09 -4.00 5.78
CA ASN A 164 -13.88 -5.28 6.48
C ASN A 164 -12.39 -5.66 6.54
N CYS A 165 -11.53 -4.74 7.02
CA CYS A 165 -10.10 -4.94 7.16
C CYS A 165 -9.60 -4.26 8.44
N SER A 166 -8.47 -4.73 8.98
CA SER A 166 -7.79 -4.02 10.08
C SER A 166 -7.17 -2.72 9.60
N VAL A 167 -7.14 -1.70 10.45
CA VAL A 167 -6.60 -0.37 10.13
C VAL A 167 -5.51 0.02 11.11
N LEU A 168 -4.31 0.26 10.61
CA LEU A 168 -3.22 0.87 11.34
C LEU A 168 -3.06 2.33 10.88
N CYS A 169 -3.74 3.27 11.53
CA CYS A 169 -3.63 4.68 11.21
C CYS A 169 -2.31 5.26 11.73
N LYS A 170 -1.48 5.77 10.80
CA LYS A 170 -0.17 6.35 11.12
C LYS A 170 -0.35 7.82 11.51
N GLY A 171 0.18 8.23 12.68
CA GLY A 171 0.35 9.65 13.02
C GLY A 171 1.27 10.35 12.03
N GLY A 172 1.02 11.62 11.73
CA GLY A 172 1.80 12.40 10.76
C GLY A 172 3.28 12.58 11.16
N PRO A 173 4.13 13.03 10.24
CA PRO A 173 5.59 13.09 10.44
C PRO A 173 6.07 14.10 11.50
N VAL A 174 5.20 14.82 12.18
CA VAL A 174 5.56 15.97 13.05
C VAL A 174 5.14 15.79 14.51
N SER A 175 4.40 14.78 14.89
CA SER A 175 4.10 14.54 16.31
C SER A 175 4.29 13.07 16.64
N TYR A 176 5.19 12.83 17.56
CA TYR A 176 5.43 11.59 18.29
C TYR A 176 4.47 10.45 17.97
N THR A 177 5.02 9.44 17.35
CA THR A 177 4.53 8.09 17.05
C THR A 177 3.40 7.59 17.96
N HIS A 178 2.18 7.94 17.68
CA HIS A 178 1.04 7.18 18.13
C HIS A 178 0.53 6.32 16.97
N LEU A 179 1.01 5.08 16.92
CA LEU A 179 0.42 4.04 16.09
C LEU A 179 -0.82 3.53 16.83
N ARG A 180 -1.97 3.59 16.19
CA ARG A 180 -3.20 2.97 16.69
C ARG A 180 -3.63 1.90 15.70
N ALA A 181 -3.71 0.66 16.18
CA ALA A 181 -4.35 -0.42 15.47
C ALA A 181 -5.81 -0.50 15.92
N HIS A 182 -6.72 -0.59 14.98
CA HIS A 182 -8.11 -0.96 15.21
C HIS A 182 -8.36 -2.28 14.51
N GLU A 183 -8.69 -3.30 15.27
CA GLU A 183 -9.02 -4.63 14.77
C GLU A 183 -10.53 -4.83 14.88
N THR A 184 -11.13 -5.46 13.89
CA THR A 184 -12.51 -5.92 13.98
C THR A 184 -12.55 -7.18 14.85
N GLU A 185 -13.48 -7.25 15.81
CA GLU A 185 -13.63 -8.39 16.75
C GLU A 185 -13.94 -9.76 16.10
N ALA A 186 -13.90 -9.85 14.78
CA ALA A 186 -14.28 -11.07 14.06
C ALA A 186 -13.19 -12.15 13.99
N ASP A 187 -11.96 -11.88 14.45
CA ASP A 187 -10.78 -12.77 14.28
C ASP A 187 -10.03 -13.08 15.58
N LEU A 188 -10.72 -13.10 16.72
CA LEU A 188 -10.18 -13.62 18.00
C LEU A 188 -10.72 -15.01 18.31
#